data_9c7a9ee4a5636ba11ae3911ac503f951
#
_entry.id   9c7a9ee4a5636ba11ae3911ac503f951
#
_cell.length_a   1.000
_cell.length_b   1.000
_cell.length_c   1.000
_cell.angle_alpha   90.00
_cell.angle_beta   90.00
_cell.angle_gamma   90.00
#
_symmetry.space_group_name_H-M   'P 1'
#
loop_
_entity.id
_entity.type
_entity.pdbx_description
1 polymer ?
#
loop_
_entity_poly.entity_id
_entity_poly.type
_entity_poly.pdbx_seq_one_letter_code
_entity_poly.pdbx_strand_id
1 'polypeptide(L)'
;MEEKSITKNKSAEVSALAPIPLDQRKSWISLTFVQAGICVCVPSFLLGAMLVAEMPVWPAIISGSLGYVIVVIVMSVLGMIASDLGRASCTVAQSTFGESGARLIVSVLFAVNLVGWFGIQNGLCGEAFANFMKSNLGISFPLVASNIIWGFIMLLTAVYGVNALSKLDYFSIPYLMIVMAVGMVLAIQKNGMSGLNTEVNQTIDRKSTRLNSSHKPLSRM
;
A
#
# COMPACT_ATOMS: atom_id res chain seq x y z
N MET A 1 33.38 22.16 10.38
CA MET A 1 31.99 21.69 10.42
C MET A 1 31.52 21.06 9.10
N GLU A 2 32.05 21.49 7.99
CA GLU A 2 31.72 21.03 6.63
C GLU A 2 32.20 19.59 6.31
N GLU A 3 33.38 19.23 6.81
CA GLU A 3 34.00 17.91 6.60
C GLU A 3 33.20 16.75 7.25
N LYS A 4 32.51 17.00 8.37
CA LYS A 4 31.62 16.03 9.04
C LYS A 4 30.30 15.81 8.29
N SER A 5 29.84 16.78 7.51
CA SER A 5 28.61 16.64 6.71
C SER A 5 28.85 15.85 5.42
N ILE A 6 30.03 16.04 4.82
CA ILE A 6 30.43 15.34 3.58
C ILE A 6 30.72 13.86 3.85
N THR A 7 31.34 13.54 5.00
CA THR A 7 31.57 12.16 5.43
C THR A 7 30.27 11.43 5.78
N LYS A 8 29.28 12.14 6.32
CA LYS A 8 27.97 11.54 6.67
C LYS A 8 27.12 11.23 5.43
N ASN A 9 27.24 12.03 4.37
CA ASN A 9 26.56 11.75 3.09
C ASN A 9 27.25 10.63 2.31
N LYS A 10 28.58 10.57 2.28
CA LYS A 10 29.31 9.45 1.68
C LYS A 10 29.03 8.11 2.37
N SER A 11 28.88 8.10 3.69
CA SER A 11 28.55 6.87 4.44
C SER A 11 27.13 6.37 4.15
N ALA A 12 26.17 7.25 3.83
CA ALA A 12 24.81 6.85 3.45
C ALA A 12 24.75 6.22 2.05
N GLU A 13 25.52 6.73 1.07
CA GLU A 13 25.60 6.13 -0.27
C GLU A 13 26.40 4.83 -0.29
N VAL A 14 27.46 4.73 0.47
CA VAL A 14 28.25 3.49 0.61
C VAL A 14 27.44 2.40 1.31
N SER A 15 26.52 2.75 2.23
CA SER A 15 25.69 1.77 2.93
C SER A 15 24.61 1.12 2.04
N ALA A 16 24.23 1.73 0.92
CA ALA A 16 23.27 1.15 -0.01
C ALA A 16 23.83 -0.06 -0.78
N LEU A 17 25.13 -0.11 -1.00
CA LEU A 17 25.83 -1.17 -1.74
C LEU A 17 26.61 -2.13 -0.83
N ALA A 18 27.03 -1.69 0.35
CA ALA A 18 27.78 -2.48 1.31
C ALA A 18 26.84 -3.20 2.30
N PRO A 19 27.21 -4.37 2.82
CA PRO A 19 26.45 -5.03 3.88
C PRO A 19 26.45 -4.18 5.14
N ILE A 20 25.29 -4.07 5.77
CA ILE A 20 25.13 -3.31 7.03
C ILE A 20 25.80 -4.09 8.16
N PRO A 21 26.77 -3.51 8.88
CA PRO A 21 27.41 -4.14 10.03
C PRO A 21 26.38 -4.54 11.10
N LEU A 22 26.65 -5.60 11.85
CA LEU A 22 25.71 -6.15 12.85
C LEU A 22 25.36 -5.13 13.95
N ASP A 23 26.29 -4.28 14.33
CA ASP A 23 26.13 -3.22 15.33
C ASP A 23 25.23 -2.07 14.90
N GLN A 24 25.05 -1.89 13.58
CA GLN A 24 24.19 -0.87 12.99
C GLN A 24 22.81 -1.36 12.57
N ARG A 25 22.54 -2.66 12.72
CA ARG A 25 21.25 -3.25 12.40
C ARG A 25 20.18 -2.82 13.38
N LYS A 26 19.01 -2.46 12.86
CA LYS A 26 17.86 -2.08 13.70
C LYS A 26 17.27 -3.31 14.38
N SER A 27 16.67 -3.12 15.55
CA SER A 27 15.97 -4.19 16.25
C SER A 27 14.75 -4.66 15.47
N TRP A 28 14.36 -5.91 15.67
CA TRP A 28 13.18 -6.51 15.02
C TRP A 28 11.89 -5.73 15.31
N ILE A 29 11.75 -5.16 16.51
CA ILE A 29 10.60 -4.33 16.88
C ILE A 29 10.50 -3.10 15.98
N SER A 30 11.62 -2.39 15.76
CA SER A 30 11.66 -1.22 14.87
C SER A 30 11.29 -1.57 13.43
N LEU A 31 11.76 -2.72 12.93
CA LEU A 31 11.42 -3.21 11.60
C LEU A 31 9.94 -3.61 11.50
N THR A 32 9.39 -4.22 12.56
CA THR A 32 7.96 -4.56 12.61
C THR A 32 7.08 -3.32 12.53
N PHE A 33 7.43 -2.24 13.23
CA PHE A 33 6.67 -0.99 13.13
C PHE A 33 6.69 -0.38 11.73
N VAL A 34 7.85 -0.38 11.06
CA VAL A 34 7.95 0.10 9.68
C VAL A 34 7.10 -0.76 8.74
N GLN A 35 7.13 -2.09 8.90
CA GLN A 35 6.30 -2.99 8.09
C GLN A 35 4.81 -2.86 8.41
N ALA A 36 4.45 -2.63 9.67
CA ALA A 36 3.07 -2.35 10.05
C ALA A 36 2.53 -1.10 9.35
N GLY A 37 3.35 -0.05 9.20
CA GLY A 37 2.97 1.15 8.45
C GLY A 37 2.64 0.89 6.98
N ILE A 38 3.33 -0.06 6.36
CA ILE A 38 3.03 -0.48 4.98
C ILE A 38 1.72 -1.26 4.91
N CYS A 39 1.41 -2.09 5.93
CA CYS A 39 0.19 -2.90 5.97
C CYS A 39 -1.04 -2.07 6.38
N VAL A 40 -0.88 -1.14 7.33
CA VAL A 40 -1.96 -0.27 7.83
C VAL A 40 -2.03 0.99 6.97
N CYS A 41 -2.56 0.86 5.77
CA CYS A 41 -2.68 1.95 4.81
C CYS A 41 -4.05 1.91 4.12
N VAL A 42 -4.48 3.05 3.58
CA VAL A 42 -5.79 3.19 2.93
C VAL A 42 -6.01 2.18 1.80
N PRO A 43 -5.04 1.88 0.91
CA PRO A 43 -5.21 0.86 -0.12
C PRO A 43 -5.49 -0.54 0.42
N SER A 44 -4.90 -0.91 1.57
CA SER A 44 -5.17 -2.22 2.20
C SER A 44 -6.62 -2.31 2.69
N PHE A 45 -7.17 -1.22 3.22
CA PHE A 45 -8.58 -1.16 3.62
C PHE A 45 -9.52 -1.20 2.43
N LEU A 46 -9.18 -0.52 1.33
CA LEU A 46 -9.93 -0.58 0.08
C LEU A 46 -9.96 -2.00 -0.49
N LEU A 47 -8.87 -2.74 -0.44
CA LEU A 47 -8.83 -4.13 -0.87
C LEU A 47 -9.84 -4.98 -0.07
N GLY A 48 -9.88 -4.81 1.25
CA GLY A 48 -10.89 -5.45 2.10
C GLY A 48 -12.33 -5.07 1.72
N ALA A 49 -12.57 -3.79 1.47
CA ALA A 49 -13.88 -3.30 1.03
C ALA A 49 -14.30 -3.88 -0.34
N MET A 50 -13.36 -3.98 -1.28
CA MET A 50 -13.61 -4.61 -2.60
C MET A 50 -13.95 -6.09 -2.47
N LEU A 51 -13.25 -6.83 -1.61
CA LEU A 51 -13.58 -8.25 -1.37
C LEU A 51 -15.00 -8.43 -0.83
N VAL A 52 -15.41 -7.60 0.13
CA VAL A 52 -16.75 -7.66 0.73
C VAL A 52 -17.84 -7.19 -0.24
N ALA A 53 -17.50 -6.37 -1.25
CA ALA A 53 -18.43 -5.98 -2.30
C ALA A 53 -18.79 -7.15 -3.25
N GLU A 54 -17.85 -8.08 -3.45
CA GLU A 54 -18.00 -9.19 -4.39
C GLU A 54 -18.46 -10.50 -3.73
N MET A 55 -18.21 -10.67 -2.43
CA MET A 55 -18.52 -11.90 -1.70
C MET A 55 -18.95 -11.63 -0.25
N PRO A 56 -19.67 -12.57 0.40
CA PRO A 56 -20.04 -12.45 1.81
C PRO A 56 -18.83 -12.26 2.72
N VAL A 57 -19.02 -11.62 3.87
CA VAL A 57 -17.94 -11.21 4.78
C VAL A 57 -17.04 -12.38 5.20
N TRP A 58 -17.60 -13.52 5.55
CA TRP A 58 -16.81 -14.67 5.99
C TRP A 58 -15.93 -15.27 4.90
N PRO A 59 -16.42 -15.57 3.68
CA PRO A 59 -15.56 -15.92 2.56
C PRO A 59 -14.50 -14.86 2.22
N ALA A 60 -14.84 -13.57 2.32
CA ALA A 60 -13.89 -12.49 2.08
C ALA A 60 -12.74 -12.50 3.10
N ILE A 61 -13.04 -12.70 4.39
CA ILE A 61 -12.02 -12.82 5.45
C ILE A 61 -11.14 -14.04 5.20
N ILE A 62 -11.72 -15.20 4.89
CA ILE A 62 -10.97 -16.44 4.68
C ILE A 62 -10.07 -16.30 3.45
N SER A 63 -10.61 -15.88 2.31
CA SER A 63 -9.85 -15.74 1.07
C SER A 63 -8.74 -14.68 1.17
N GLY A 64 -9.06 -13.54 1.76
CA GLY A 64 -8.08 -12.49 2.03
C GLY A 64 -6.96 -12.96 2.96
N SER A 65 -7.32 -13.63 4.05
CA SER A 65 -6.33 -14.18 5.00
C SER A 65 -5.44 -15.25 4.35
N LEU A 66 -5.98 -16.15 3.55
CA LEU A 66 -5.21 -17.15 2.82
C LEU A 66 -4.24 -16.50 1.83
N GLY A 67 -4.67 -15.47 1.10
CA GLY A 67 -3.80 -14.69 0.22
C GLY A 67 -2.64 -14.06 0.97
N TYR A 68 -2.92 -13.43 2.12
CA TYR A 68 -1.86 -12.85 2.96
C TYR A 68 -0.91 -13.91 3.53
N VAL A 69 -1.40 -15.07 3.95
CA VAL A 69 -0.56 -16.18 4.44
C VAL A 69 0.45 -16.61 3.37
N ILE A 70 0.02 -16.77 2.12
CA ILE A 70 0.92 -17.11 1.02
C ILE A 70 2.01 -16.04 0.84
N VAL A 71 1.61 -14.77 0.82
CA VAL A 71 2.56 -13.65 0.71
C VAL A 71 3.53 -13.63 1.88
N VAL A 72 3.04 -13.81 3.11
CA VAL A 72 3.87 -13.81 4.33
C VAL A 72 4.91 -14.94 4.28
N ILE A 73 4.55 -16.15 3.83
CA ILE A 73 5.49 -17.26 3.69
C ILE A 73 6.64 -16.88 2.76
N VAL A 74 6.31 -16.40 1.55
CA VAL A 74 7.32 -15.99 0.55
C VAL A 74 8.19 -14.86 1.08
N MET A 75 7.56 -13.82 1.64
CA MET A 75 8.28 -12.65 2.17
C MET A 75 9.13 -13.00 3.40
N SER A 76 8.74 -13.96 4.22
CA SER A 76 9.54 -14.41 5.35
C SER A 76 10.82 -15.09 4.91
N VAL A 77 10.76 -15.94 3.88
CA VAL A 77 11.96 -16.59 3.32
C VAL A 77 12.91 -15.54 2.73
N LEU A 78 12.40 -14.62 1.94
CA LEU A 78 13.21 -13.52 1.37
C LEU A 78 13.77 -12.61 2.46
N GLY A 79 12.99 -12.33 3.50
CA GLY A 79 13.38 -11.52 4.65
C GLY A 79 14.52 -12.16 5.46
N MET A 80 14.50 -13.47 5.66
CA MET A 80 15.60 -14.20 6.30
C MET A 80 16.89 -14.06 5.50
N ILE A 81 16.84 -14.29 4.19
CA ILE A 81 18.01 -14.15 3.31
C ILE A 81 18.55 -12.72 3.35
N ALA A 82 17.68 -11.72 3.26
CA ALA A 82 18.08 -10.31 3.30
C ALA A 82 18.66 -9.91 4.66
N SER A 83 18.12 -10.46 5.75
CA SER A 83 18.62 -10.25 7.11
C SER A 83 20.01 -10.83 7.31
N ASP A 84 20.25 -12.04 6.84
CA ASP A 84 21.56 -12.71 6.97
C ASP A 84 22.63 -11.96 6.16
N LEU A 85 22.31 -11.58 4.93
CA LEU A 85 23.24 -10.86 4.07
C LEU A 85 23.42 -9.39 4.47
N GLY A 86 22.46 -8.79 5.15
CA GLY A 86 22.45 -7.36 5.53
C GLY A 86 22.54 -6.41 4.33
N ARG A 87 22.04 -6.83 3.16
CA ARG A 87 22.13 -6.08 1.90
C ARG A 87 20.75 -5.68 1.37
N ALA A 88 20.72 -4.62 0.57
CA ALA A 88 19.51 -4.22 -0.14
C ALA A 88 19.08 -5.29 -1.15
N SER A 89 17.77 -5.44 -1.37
CA SER A 89 17.20 -6.46 -2.27
C SER A 89 17.78 -6.41 -3.70
N CYS A 90 18.06 -5.22 -4.23
CA CYS A 90 18.71 -5.08 -5.54
C CYS A 90 20.12 -5.66 -5.57
N THR A 91 20.86 -5.55 -4.46
CA THR A 91 22.22 -6.11 -4.36
C THR A 91 22.18 -7.64 -4.19
N VAL A 92 21.18 -8.15 -3.46
CA VAL A 92 20.95 -9.61 -3.34
C VAL A 92 20.60 -10.20 -4.70
N ALA A 93 19.79 -9.52 -5.49
CA ALA A 93 19.40 -9.95 -6.84
C ALA A 93 20.60 -10.06 -7.82
N GLN A 94 21.72 -9.39 -7.56
CA GLN A 94 22.93 -9.51 -8.36
C GLN A 94 23.52 -10.93 -8.37
N SER A 95 23.35 -11.67 -7.27
CA SER A 95 23.80 -13.06 -7.20
C SER A 95 23.07 -14.00 -8.16
N THR A 96 21.82 -13.65 -8.52
CA THR A 96 20.96 -14.48 -9.38
C THR A 96 20.95 -13.97 -10.84
N PHE A 97 20.86 -12.65 -11.03
CA PHE A 97 20.70 -12.04 -12.36
C PHE A 97 22.00 -11.43 -12.92
N GLY A 98 23.11 -11.53 -12.17
CA GLY A 98 24.34 -10.80 -12.51
C GLY A 98 24.20 -9.29 -12.27
N GLU A 99 25.31 -8.56 -12.37
CA GLU A 99 25.32 -7.11 -12.10
C GLU A 99 24.45 -6.32 -13.11
N SER A 100 24.59 -6.60 -14.39
CA SER A 100 23.83 -5.94 -15.46
C SER A 100 22.34 -6.28 -15.40
N GLY A 101 21.99 -7.56 -15.15
CA GLY A 101 20.61 -7.99 -15.04
C GLY A 101 19.90 -7.39 -13.81
N ALA A 102 20.56 -7.38 -12.65
CA ALA A 102 20.02 -6.76 -11.45
C ALA A 102 19.83 -5.25 -11.63
N ARG A 103 20.81 -4.57 -12.24
CA ARG A 103 20.74 -3.13 -12.47
C ARG A 103 19.61 -2.77 -13.45
N LEU A 104 19.40 -3.51 -14.53
CA LEU A 104 18.38 -3.18 -15.51
C LEU A 104 17.01 -3.71 -15.10
N ILE A 105 16.89 -5.03 -14.90
CA ILE A 105 15.59 -5.68 -14.69
C ILE A 105 15.00 -5.30 -13.33
N VAL A 106 15.76 -5.48 -12.26
CA VAL A 106 15.25 -5.26 -10.89
C VAL A 106 14.97 -3.78 -10.65
N SER A 107 15.88 -2.88 -11.09
CA SER A 107 15.68 -1.44 -10.89
C SER A 107 14.49 -0.91 -11.68
N VAL A 108 14.28 -1.38 -12.92
CA VAL A 108 13.11 -0.98 -13.72
C VAL A 108 11.81 -1.50 -13.09
N LEU A 109 11.78 -2.76 -12.67
CA LEU A 109 10.60 -3.32 -11.99
C LEU A 109 10.28 -2.58 -10.70
N PHE A 110 11.28 -2.25 -9.87
CA PHE A 110 11.08 -1.44 -8.67
C PHE A 110 10.59 -0.03 -9.00
N ALA A 111 11.17 0.62 -10.01
CA ALA A 111 10.76 1.96 -10.41
C ALA A 111 9.29 1.98 -10.86
N VAL A 112 8.88 1.05 -11.72
CA VAL A 112 7.49 0.93 -12.19
C VAL A 112 6.55 0.65 -11.01
N ASN A 113 6.91 -0.27 -10.11
CA ASN A 113 6.11 -0.58 -8.93
C ASN A 113 5.96 0.64 -8.01
N LEU A 114 7.04 1.33 -7.68
CA LEU A 114 7.02 2.49 -6.79
C LEU A 114 6.24 3.66 -7.39
N VAL A 115 6.38 3.92 -8.69
CA VAL A 115 5.60 4.95 -9.41
C VAL A 115 4.11 4.58 -9.41
N GLY A 116 3.78 3.31 -9.64
CA GLY A 116 2.41 2.81 -9.58
C GLY A 116 1.78 3.01 -8.20
N TRP A 117 2.48 2.63 -7.15
CA TRP A 117 2.03 2.84 -5.76
C TRP A 117 1.89 4.32 -5.41
N PHE A 118 2.85 5.15 -5.81
CA PHE A 118 2.77 6.60 -5.64
C PHE A 118 1.51 7.18 -6.31
N GLY A 119 1.23 6.75 -7.55
CA GLY A 119 0.04 7.19 -8.28
C GLY A 119 -1.27 6.82 -7.58
N ILE A 120 -1.39 5.57 -7.08
CA ILE A 120 -2.56 5.12 -6.32
C ILE A 120 -2.72 5.93 -5.03
N GLN A 121 -1.69 6.07 -4.23
CA GLN A 121 -1.73 6.82 -2.97
C GLN A 121 -2.08 8.29 -3.19
N ASN A 122 -1.45 8.92 -4.18
CA ASN A 122 -1.71 10.30 -4.53
C ASN A 122 -3.15 10.52 -5.02
N GLY A 123 -3.66 9.62 -5.86
CA GLY A 123 -5.05 9.66 -6.33
C GLY A 123 -6.04 9.60 -5.17
N LEU A 124 -5.85 8.67 -4.23
CA LEU A 124 -6.70 8.52 -3.05
C LEU A 124 -6.66 9.75 -2.12
N CYS A 125 -5.48 10.30 -1.87
CA CYS A 125 -5.33 11.52 -1.08
C CYS A 125 -6.00 12.73 -1.74
N GLY A 126 -5.80 12.88 -3.05
CA GLY A 126 -6.39 13.99 -3.80
C GLY A 126 -7.91 13.91 -3.87
N GLU A 127 -8.46 12.71 -4.08
CA GLU A 127 -9.90 12.50 -4.08
C GLU A 127 -10.52 12.74 -2.70
N ALA A 128 -9.90 12.23 -1.64
CA ALA A 128 -10.34 12.43 -0.27
C ALA A 128 -10.36 13.93 0.09
N PHE A 129 -9.33 14.67 -0.29
CA PHE A 129 -9.25 16.11 -0.06
C PHE A 129 -10.30 16.88 -0.85
N ALA A 130 -10.48 16.60 -2.13
CA ALA A 130 -11.50 17.25 -2.96
C ALA A 130 -12.91 17.00 -2.42
N ASN A 131 -13.20 15.76 -1.98
CA ASN A 131 -14.46 15.41 -1.36
C ASN A 131 -14.67 16.12 0.00
N PHE A 132 -13.62 16.22 0.81
CA PHE A 132 -13.64 16.95 2.08
C PHE A 132 -13.96 18.43 1.85
N MET A 133 -13.31 19.10 0.89
CA MET A 133 -13.56 20.49 0.53
C MET A 133 -15.01 20.70 0.11
N LYS A 134 -15.54 19.81 -0.72
CA LYS A 134 -16.92 19.88 -1.21
C LYS A 134 -17.94 19.68 -0.08
N SER A 135 -17.71 18.67 0.79
CA SER A 135 -18.68 18.30 1.84
C SER A 135 -18.71 19.27 3.00
N ASN A 136 -17.55 19.80 3.42
CA ASN A 136 -17.46 20.63 4.62
C ASN A 136 -17.43 22.14 4.34
N LEU A 137 -16.85 22.54 3.21
CA LEU A 137 -16.69 23.95 2.87
C LEU A 137 -17.54 24.39 1.67
N GLY A 138 -18.24 23.45 1.00
CA GLY A 138 -19.04 23.75 -0.19
C GLY A 138 -18.21 24.14 -1.42
N ILE A 139 -16.89 23.99 -1.36
CA ILE A 139 -15.96 24.41 -2.41
C ILE A 139 -15.72 23.25 -3.36
N SER A 140 -16.07 23.41 -4.65
CA SER A 140 -15.70 22.45 -5.70
C SER A 140 -14.23 22.59 -6.06
N PHE A 141 -13.37 21.82 -5.37
CA PHE A 141 -11.94 21.83 -5.63
C PHE A 141 -11.59 20.88 -6.79
N PRO A 142 -10.86 21.33 -7.83
CA PRO A 142 -10.50 20.47 -8.96
C PRO A 142 -9.62 19.31 -8.54
N LEU A 143 -9.98 18.08 -8.93
CA LEU A 143 -9.25 16.88 -8.57
C LEU A 143 -7.77 16.91 -9.01
N VAL A 144 -7.52 17.46 -10.20
CA VAL A 144 -6.15 17.60 -10.73
C VAL A 144 -5.29 18.50 -9.84
N ALA A 145 -5.83 19.65 -9.41
CA ALA A 145 -5.12 20.55 -8.51
C ALA A 145 -4.86 19.91 -7.14
N SER A 146 -5.83 19.17 -6.63
CA SER A 146 -5.69 18.39 -5.40
C SER A 146 -4.55 17.37 -5.51
N ASN A 147 -4.51 16.59 -6.57
CA ASN A 147 -3.46 15.58 -6.81
C ASN A 147 -2.07 16.22 -6.94
N ILE A 148 -1.97 17.38 -7.60
CA ILE A 148 -0.68 18.10 -7.72
C ILE A 148 -0.19 18.56 -6.34
N ILE A 149 -1.06 19.14 -5.52
CA ILE A 149 -0.70 19.62 -4.18
C ILE A 149 -0.25 18.45 -3.30
N TRP A 150 -1.05 17.38 -3.22
CA TRP A 150 -0.72 16.23 -2.38
C TRP A 150 0.49 15.46 -2.90
N GLY A 151 0.64 15.31 -4.22
CA GLY A 151 1.82 14.72 -4.83
C GLY A 151 3.10 15.51 -4.50
N PHE A 152 3.03 16.83 -4.50
CA PHE A 152 4.15 17.68 -4.12
C PHE A 152 4.49 17.55 -2.62
N ILE A 153 3.50 17.50 -1.74
CA ILE A 153 3.69 17.28 -0.30
C ILE A 153 4.34 15.92 -0.05
N MET A 154 3.86 14.85 -0.72
CA MET A 154 4.44 13.51 -0.62
C MET A 154 5.89 13.49 -1.12
N LEU A 155 6.19 14.17 -2.23
CA LEU A 155 7.54 14.27 -2.76
C LEU A 155 8.48 14.98 -1.79
N LEU A 156 8.05 16.10 -1.20
CA LEU A 156 8.82 16.81 -0.19
C LEU A 156 9.11 15.92 1.03
N THR A 157 8.12 15.21 1.54
CA THR A 157 8.33 14.28 2.68
C THR A 157 9.30 13.15 2.34
N ALA A 158 9.26 12.63 1.12
CA ALA A 158 10.19 11.61 0.65
C ALA A 158 11.65 12.14 0.58
N VAL A 159 11.86 13.38 0.17
CA VAL A 159 13.19 14.01 0.11
C VAL A 159 13.81 14.18 1.51
N TYR A 160 13.00 14.42 2.53
CA TYR A 160 13.50 14.51 3.92
C TYR A 160 13.90 13.15 4.51
N GLY A 161 13.62 12.05 3.81
CA GLY A 161 14.16 10.73 4.05
C GLY A 161 13.48 9.93 5.16
N VAL A 162 14.00 8.71 5.37
CA VAL A 162 13.43 7.65 6.24
C VAL A 162 13.18 8.09 7.69
N ASN A 163 13.97 9.02 8.19
CA ASN A 163 13.82 9.51 9.58
C ASN A 163 12.57 10.37 9.77
N ALA A 164 12.17 11.14 8.75
CA ALA A 164 10.93 11.91 8.78
C ALA A 164 9.73 11.01 8.63
N LEU A 165 9.80 10.04 7.71
CA LEU A 165 8.75 9.04 7.52
C LEU A 165 8.50 8.20 8.78
N SER A 166 9.55 7.67 9.42
CA SER A 166 9.36 6.85 10.62
C SER A 166 8.75 7.62 11.79
N LYS A 167 9.01 8.93 11.92
CA LYS A 167 8.32 9.77 12.91
C LYS A 167 6.85 9.99 12.57
N LEU A 168 6.54 10.15 11.28
CA LEU A 168 5.17 10.28 10.79
C LEU A 168 4.39 8.99 11.03
N ASP A 169 4.98 7.83 10.71
CA ASP A 169 4.37 6.51 10.90
C ASP A 169 4.07 6.22 12.38
N TYR A 170 4.97 6.61 13.27
CA TYR A 170 4.77 6.44 14.71
C TYR A 170 3.50 7.13 15.24
N PHE A 171 3.10 8.23 14.62
CA PHE A 171 1.85 8.94 14.95
C PHE A 171 0.67 8.45 14.11
N SER A 172 0.88 8.22 12.81
CA SER A 172 -0.19 7.91 11.86
C SER A 172 -0.76 6.51 12.06
N ILE A 173 0.08 5.51 12.39
CA ILE A 173 -0.38 4.12 12.57
C ILE A 173 -1.39 4.00 13.73
N PRO A 174 -1.07 4.46 14.97
CA PRO A 174 -2.05 4.41 16.05
C PRO A 174 -3.32 5.20 15.74
N TYR A 175 -3.18 6.36 15.10
CA TYR A 175 -4.33 7.17 14.70
C TYR A 175 -5.24 6.43 13.72
N LEU A 176 -4.70 5.82 12.67
CA LEU A 176 -5.46 5.03 11.69
C LEU A 176 -6.13 3.83 12.35
N MET A 177 -5.43 3.14 13.25
CA MET A 177 -5.98 2.00 13.98
C MET A 177 -7.19 2.42 14.84
N ILE A 178 -7.10 3.54 15.53
CA ILE A 178 -8.19 4.09 16.34
C ILE A 178 -9.38 4.47 15.45
N VAL A 179 -9.14 5.21 14.36
CA VAL A 179 -10.19 5.61 13.42
C VAL A 179 -10.91 4.39 12.83
N MET A 180 -10.16 3.34 12.47
CA MET A 180 -10.72 2.09 11.96
C MET A 180 -11.54 1.35 13.01
N ALA A 181 -11.04 1.25 14.25
CA ALA A 181 -11.76 0.61 15.34
C ALA A 181 -13.07 1.36 15.67
N VAL A 182 -13.01 2.68 15.74
CA VAL A 182 -14.21 3.52 15.97
C VAL A 182 -15.19 3.37 14.80
N GLY A 183 -14.71 3.41 13.55
CA GLY A 183 -15.54 3.21 12.37
C GLY A 183 -16.25 1.86 12.37
N MET A 184 -15.56 0.80 12.76
CA MET A 184 -16.12 -0.55 12.89
C MET A 184 -17.21 -0.60 13.98
N VAL A 185 -16.94 -0.04 15.15
CA VAL A 185 -17.92 0.01 16.24
C VAL A 185 -19.19 0.78 15.84
N LEU A 186 -19.02 1.95 15.21
CA LEU A 186 -20.15 2.75 14.74
C LEU A 186 -20.94 2.04 13.65
N ALA A 187 -20.26 1.34 12.74
CA ALA A 187 -20.93 0.54 11.70
C ALA A 187 -21.77 -0.60 12.29
N ILE A 188 -21.24 -1.30 13.30
CA ILE A 188 -21.96 -2.37 14.02
C ILE A 188 -23.14 -1.80 14.81
N GLN A 189 -22.97 -0.67 15.48
CA GLN A 189 -24.05 -0.01 16.21
C GLN A 189 -25.19 0.44 15.29
N LYS A 190 -24.86 0.95 14.11
CA LYS A 190 -25.85 1.45 13.16
C LYS A 190 -26.60 0.34 12.41
N ASN A 191 -25.91 -0.71 12.01
CA ASN A 191 -26.44 -1.75 11.12
C ASN A 191 -26.72 -3.08 11.85
N GLY A 192 -26.32 -3.20 13.12
CA GLY A 192 -26.37 -4.44 13.89
C GLY A 192 -25.39 -5.50 13.36
N MET A 193 -25.28 -6.62 14.07
CA MET A 193 -24.48 -7.79 13.62
C MET A 193 -25.09 -8.51 12.39
N SER A 194 -26.35 -8.25 12.07
CA SER A 194 -27.01 -8.81 10.87
C SER A 194 -26.39 -8.31 9.57
N GLY A 195 -25.77 -7.13 9.56
CA GLY A 195 -25.01 -6.61 8.42
C GLY A 195 -23.83 -7.48 8.00
N LEU A 196 -23.27 -8.27 8.91
CA LEU A 196 -22.18 -9.21 8.62
C LEU A 196 -22.63 -10.46 7.85
N ASN A 197 -23.93 -10.79 7.91
CA ASN A 197 -24.53 -11.92 7.23
C ASN A 197 -25.35 -11.53 5.99
N THR A 198 -25.27 -10.27 5.57
CA THR A 198 -26.00 -9.82 4.39
C THR A 198 -25.45 -10.56 3.18
N GLU A 199 -26.29 -11.36 2.55
CA GLU A 199 -25.99 -11.93 1.23
C GLU A 199 -25.70 -10.75 0.29
N VAL A 200 -24.57 -10.82 -0.38
CA VAL A 200 -24.21 -9.84 -1.42
C VAL A 200 -25.40 -9.80 -2.39
N ASN A 201 -26.04 -8.66 -2.45
CA ASN A 201 -27.14 -8.45 -3.37
C ASN A 201 -26.58 -8.60 -4.80
N GLN A 202 -26.72 -9.78 -5.38
CA GLN A 202 -26.35 -10.13 -6.77
C GLN A 202 -27.15 -9.33 -7.82
N THR A 203 -27.69 -8.17 -7.45
CA THR A 203 -28.51 -7.32 -8.33
C THR A 203 -27.69 -6.64 -9.42
N ILE A 204 -26.38 -6.59 -9.28
CA ILE A 204 -25.51 -5.96 -10.29
C ILE A 204 -25.19 -6.93 -11.43
N ASP A 205 -25.03 -8.21 -11.13
CA ASP A 205 -24.61 -9.20 -12.13
C ASP A 205 -25.76 -9.67 -13.05
N ARG A 206 -27.00 -9.64 -12.57
CA ARG A 206 -28.17 -9.99 -13.42
C ARG A 206 -28.47 -8.97 -14.53
N LYS A 207 -28.00 -7.73 -14.41
CA LYS A 207 -28.18 -6.72 -15.47
C LYS A 207 -27.14 -6.87 -16.58
N SER A 208 -25.91 -7.22 -16.26
CA SER A 208 -24.87 -7.46 -17.27
C SER A 208 -25.10 -8.74 -18.06
N THR A 209 -25.54 -9.79 -17.38
CA THR A 209 -25.84 -11.09 -18.02
C THR A 209 -27.09 -11.03 -18.89
N ARG A 210 -28.09 -10.20 -18.54
CA ARG A 210 -29.28 -9.99 -19.39
C ARG A 210 -28.99 -9.15 -20.64
N LEU A 211 -28.03 -8.27 -20.63
CA LEU A 211 -27.63 -7.51 -21.82
C LEU A 211 -26.91 -8.39 -22.86
N ASN A 212 -26.28 -9.48 -22.43
CA ASN A 212 -25.57 -10.41 -23.31
C ASN A 212 -26.46 -11.53 -23.87
N SER A 213 -27.68 -11.74 -23.33
CA SER A 213 -28.61 -12.74 -23.78
C SER A 213 -29.70 -12.22 -24.76
N SER A 214 -29.66 -10.92 -25.12
CA SER A 214 -30.63 -10.34 -26.08
C SER A 214 -30.16 -10.36 -27.55
N HIS A 215 -29.11 -11.09 -27.90
CA HIS A 215 -28.86 -11.46 -29.28
C HIS A 215 -29.81 -12.63 -29.64
N LYS A 216 -31.05 -12.27 -30.04
CA LYS A 216 -31.94 -13.17 -30.74
C LYS A 216 -31.25 -13.65 -32.03
N PRO A 217 -31.22 -14.96 -32.30
CA PRO A 217 -30.82 -15.42 -33.61
C PRO A 217 -31.89 -14.95 -34.61
N LEU A 218 -31.45 -14.27 -35.64
CA LEU A 218 -32.27 -14.00 -36.82
C LEU A 218 -32.70 -15.35 -37.38
N SER A 219 -33.97 -15.73 -37.13
CA SER A 219 -34.60 -16.84 -37.78
C SER A 219 -34.75 -16.51 -39.25
N ARG A 220 -34.30 -17.45 -40.06
CA ARG A 220 -34.48 -17.57 -41.51
C ARG A 220 -35.92 -17.23 -41.93
N MET A 221 -36.08 -16.41 -42.92
CA MET A 221 -37.02 -16.53 -44.03
C MET A 221 -36.24 -16.48 -45.32
#